data_dc784ecd289acab4e8f744ea8ccdaf12
#
_entry.id   dc784ecd289acab4e8f744ea8ccdaf12
#
_cell.length_a   1.000
_cell.length_b   1.000
_cell.length_c   1.000
_cell.angle_alpha   90.00
_cell.angle_beta   90.00
_cell.angle_gamma   90.00
#
_symmetry.space_group_name_H-M   'P 1'
#
loop_
_entity.id
_entity.type
_entity.pdbx_description
1 polymer ?
#
loop_
_entity_poly.entity_id
_entity_poly.type
_entity_poly.pdbx_seq_one_letter_code
_entity_poly.pdbx_strand_id
1 'polypeptide(L)'
;KNIRWFIDNAGNSELKEMGARGRENLEKSAGEALKSAGVVLLITGAGGSFSSVITATGIGNAIVSLLGTDTTSVIPAMFLAYFIGMIFRVAQGSGTVAGMTSMGIMATIAPAIGCHPVWIALACLSGGNSIGHVNDSGFWVATNMSGLTVTGGLKTYTLGSFISSVCIFVLALIGALVIPL
;
A
#
# COMPACT_ATOMS: atom_id res chain seq x y z
N LYS A 1 -0.61 45.31 -3.22
CA LYS A 1 -0.01 46.60 -2.76
C LYS A 1 0.00 46.70 -1.24
N ASN A 2 -1.00 46.17 -0.51
CA ASN A 2 -1.12 46.36 0.95
C ASN A 2 -0.17 45.45 1.76
N ILE A 3 0.19 44.29 1.25
CA ILE A 3 1.08 43.35 1.98
C ILE A 3 2.53 43.88 2.01
N ARG A 4 3.00 44.47 0.93
CA ARG A 4 4.35 45.06 0.85
C ARG A 4 4.49 46.27 1.76
N TRP A 5 3.46 47.14 1.83
CA TRP A 5 3.40 48.27 2.74
C TRP A 5 3.42 47.78 4.21
N PHE A 6 2.71 46.70 4.53
CA PHE A 6 2.72 46.09 5.87
C PHE A 6 4.09 45.53 6.24
N ILE A 7 4.80 44.91 5.30
CA ILE A 7 6.15 44.37 5.50
C ILE A 7 7.18 45.51 5.64
N ASP A 8 7.06 46.56 4.85
CA ASP A 8 8.00 47.68 4.83
C ASP A 8 7.76 48.63 6.02
N ASN A 9 6.54 48.77 6.53
CA ASN A 9 6.18 49.60 7.69
C ASN A 9 6.18 48.84 9.03
N ALA A 10 6.30 47.54 9.00
CA ALA A 10 6.53 46.71 10.18
C ALA A 10 7.97 46.86 10.66
N GLY A 11 8.34 48.05 11.13
CA GLY A 11 9.46 48.25 12.01
C GLY A 11 9.28 47.50 13.35
N ASN A 12 8.34 46.61 13.39
CA ASN A 12 7.95 45.81 14.54
C ASN A 12 8.71 44.50 14.52
N SER A 13 9.60 44.34 15.48
CA SER A 13 10.36 43.10 15.70
C SER A 13 9.47 41.85 15.73
N GLU A 14 8.23 41.98 16.21
CA GLU A 14 7.21 40.91 16.25
C GLU A 14 6.81 40.38 14.88
N LEU A 15 6.63 41.20 13.85
CA LEU A 15 6.26 40.75 12.52
C LEU A 15 7.44 40.07 11.79
N LYS A 16 8.67 40.52 12.03
CA LYS A 16 9.86 39.85 11.57
C LYS A 16 10.03 38.48 12.23
N GLU A 17 9.80 38.39 13.53
CA GLU A 17 9.85 37.13 14.27
C GLU A 17 8.74 36.18 13.85
N MET A 18 7.51 36.65 13.61
CA MET A 18 6.41 35.84 13.07
C MET A 18 6.74 35.29 11.66
N GLY A 19 7.35 36.11 10.81
CA GLY A 19 7.78 35.68 9.47
C GLY A 19 8.92 34.64 9.54
N ALA A 20 9.87 34.84 10.45
CA ALA A 20 10.98 33.90 10.67
C ALA A 20 10.47 32.57 11.23
N ARG A 21 9.60 32.58 12.26
CA ARG A 21 8.95 31.36 12.81
C ARG A 21 8.10 30.65 11.77
N GLY A 22 7.40 31.40 10.92
CA GLY A 22 6.62 30.82 9.83
C GLY A 22 7.48 30.08 8.81
N ARG A 23 8.64 30.65 8.45
CA ARG A 23 9.61 30.02 7.56
C ARG A 23 10.26 28.79 8.19
N GLU A 24 10.67 28.88 9.45
CA GLU A 24 11.27 27.75 10.18
C GLU A 24 10.29 26.57 10.31
N ASN A 25 9.02 26.85 10.62
CA ASN A 25 7.97 25.83 10.68
C ASN A 25 7.72 25.20 9.30
N LEU A 26 7.76 25.99 8.23
CA LEU A 26 7.62 25.49 6.88
C LEU A 26 8.81 24.57 6.49
N GLU A 27 10.03 24.99 6.77
CA GLU A 27 11.24 24.19 6.50
C GLU A 27 11.24 22.89 7.30
N LYS A 28 10.84 22.93 8.56
CA LYS A 28 10.70 21.74 9.40
C LYS A 28 9.64 20.78 8.85
N SER A 29 8.46 21.28 8.53
CA SER A 29 7.37 20.46 7.95
C SER A 29 7.75 19.88 6.59
N ALA A 30 8.41 20.67 5.74
CA ALA A 30 8.92 20.18 4.46
C ALA A 30 10.01 19.11 4.65
N GLY A 31 10.91 19.30 5.61
CA GLY A 31 11.93 18.31 5.95
C GLY A 31 11.35 16.98 6.45
N GLU A 32 10.32 17.04 7.30
CA GLU A 32 9.62 15.85 7.77
C GLU A 32 8.85 15.14 6.65
N ALA A 33 8.19 15.91 5.78
CA ALA A 33 7.51 15.36 4.61
C ALA A 33 8.48 14.69 3.63
N LEU A 34 9.64 15.30 3.36
CA LEU A 34 10.68 14.73 2.51
C LEU A 34 11.28 13.44 3.09
N LYS A 35 11.50 13.39 4.42
CA LYS A 35 11.94 12.16 5.08
C LYS A 35 10.93 11.03 4.91
N SER A 36 9.65 11.32 5.13
CA SER A 36 8.58 10.35 4.97
C SER A 36 8.45 9.87 3.52
N ALA A 37 8.48 10.79 2.56
CA ALA A 37 8.46 10.48 1.13
C ALA A 37 9.68 9.65 0.71
N GLY A 38 10.88 9.97 1.21
CA GLY A 38 12.10 9.22 0.93
C GLY A 38 12.01 7.76 1.38
N VAL A 39 11.49 7.52 2.58
CA VAL A 39 11.27 6.16 3.10
C VAL A 39 10.27 5.39 2.21
N VAL A 40 9.16 6.02 1.81
CA VAL A 40 8.17 5.38 0.93
C VAL A 40 8.78 5.04 -0.43
N LEU A 41 9.55 5.94 -1.03
CA LEU A 41 10.23 5.70 -2.31
C LEU A 41 11.24 4.54 -2.21
N LEU A 42 12.03 4.48 -1.14
CA LEU A 42 12.99 3.40 -0.90
C LEU A 42 12.29 2.05 -0.73
N ILE A 43 11.23 2.00 0.08
CA ILE A 43 10.45 0.77 0.31
C ILE A 43 9.79 0.31 -1.00
N THR A 44 9.21 1.23 -1.76
CA THR A 44 8.56 0.93 -3.04
C THR A 44 9.58 0.43 -4.08
N GLY A 45 10.74 1.08 -4.18
CA GLY A 45 11.82 0.66 -5.06
C GLY A 45 12.39 -0.70 -4.68
N ALA A 46 12.65 -0.93 -3.40
CA ALA A 46 13.12 -2.23 -2.89
C ALA A 46 12.09 -3.34 -3.12
N GLY A 47 10.78 -3.05 -2.88
CA GLY A 47 9.69 -3.99 -3.16
C GLY A 47 9.57 -4.33 -4.64
N GLY A 48 9.72 -3.35 -5.52
CA GLY A 48 9.75 -3.56 -6.97
C GLY A 48 10.95 -4.42 -7.42
N SER A 49 12.13 -4.16 -6.88
CA SER A 49 13.33 -4.96 -7.15
C SER A 49 13.16 -6.40 -6.66
N PHE A 50 12.62 -6.58 -5.47
CA PHE A 50 12.33 -7.90 -4.91
C PHE A 50 11.30 -8.66 -5.77
N SER A 51 10.24 -7.99 -6.21
CA SER A 51 9.25 -8.54 -7.14
C SER A 51 9.90 -8.99 -8.46
N SER A 52 10.80 -8.19 -9.02
CA SER A 52 11.54 -8.53 -10.26
C SER A 52 12.42 -9.77 -10.08
N VAL A 53 13.10 -9.89 -8.95
CA VAL A 53 13.90 -11.09 -8.62
C VAL A 53 13.01 -12.32 -8.53
N ILE A 54 11.88 -12.24 -7.80
CA ILE A 54 10.93 -13.35 -7.68
C ILE A 54 10.41 -13.76 -9.05
N THR A 55 10.04 -12.81 -9.90
CA THR A 55 9.60 -13.09 -11.27
C THR A 55 10.69 -13.82 -12.08
N ALA A 56 11.93 -13.37 -11.97
CA ALA A 56 13.08 -13.98 -12.66
C ALA A 56 13.39 -15.41 -12.18
N THR A 57 13.07 -15.77 -10.93
CA THR A 57 13.24 -17.13 -10.41
C THR A 57 12.24 -18.15 -10.94
N GLY A 58 11.17 -17.71 -11.60
CA GLY A 58 10.10 -18.58 -12.07
C GLY A 58 9.20 -19.16 -10.98
N ILE A 59 9.34 -18.71 -9.73
CA ILE A 59 8.52 -19.16 -8.59
C ILE A 59 7.03 -18.99 -8.87
N GLY A 60 6.62 -17.94 -9.61
CA GLY A 60 5.22 -17.76 -10.01
C GLY A 60 4.67 -18.97 -10.76
N ASN A 61 5.42 -19.46 -11.77
CA ASN A 61 5.02 -20.63 -12.55
C ASN A 61 4.99 -21.89 -11.70
N ALA A 62 5.93 -22.05 -10.77
CA ALA A 62 5.96 -23.19 -9.84
C ALA A 62 4.73 -23.20 -8.91
N ILE A 63 4.34 -22.03 -8.37
CA ILE A 63 3.14 -21.90 -7.54
C ILE A 63 1.88 -22.26 -8.34
N VAL A 64 1.78 -21.79 -9.57
CA VAL A 64 0.65 -22.08 -10.46
C VAL A 64 0.60 -23.59 -10.78
N SER A 65 1.73 -24.21 -11.10
CA SER A 65 1.78 -25.65 -11.40
C SER A 65 1.44 -26.53 -10.19
N LEU A 66 1.82 -26.11 -8.99
CA LEU A 66 1.50 -26.83 -7.75
C LEU A 66 0.00 -26.76 -7.41
N LEU A 67 -0.67 -25.68 -7.78
CA LEU A 67 -2.09 -25.50 -7.49
C LEU A 67 -3.00 -26.21 -8.48
N GLY A 68 -2.46 -26.73 -9.60
CA GLY A 68 -3.20 -27.53 -10.56
C GLY A 68 -4.43 -26.87 -11.16
N THR A 69 -4.51 -25.56 -11.05
CA THR A 69 -5.65 -24.76 -11.53
C THR A 69 -5.51 -24.52 -13.03
N ASP A 70 -6.62 -24.68 -13.77
CA ASP A 70 -6.74 -24.11 -15.09
C ASP A 70 -6.56 -22.59 -14.97
N THR A 71 -5.34 -22.14 -15.23
CA THR A 71 -4.90 -20.74 -15.04
C THR A 71 -5.62 -19.75 -15.96
N THR A 72 -6.39 -20.25 -16.89
CA THR A 72 -7.23 -19.45 -17.78
C THR A 72 -8.55 -18.96 -17.15
N SER A 73 -8.95 -19.56 -16.03
CA SER A 73 -10.20 -19.17 -15.36
C SER A 73 -10.00 -17.97 -14.43
N VAL A 74 -10.85 -16.95 -14.58
CA VAL A 74 -10.80 -15.68 -13.84
C VAL A 74 -10.93 -15.89 -12.34
N ILE A 75 -11.89 -16.69 -11.88
CA ILE A 75 -12.21 -16.84 -10.47
C ILE A 75 -11.03 -17.45 -9.68
N PRO A 76 -10.48 -18.62 -10.04
CA PRO A 76 -9.33 -19.17 -9.34
C PRO A 76 -8.11 -18.24 -9.33
N ALA A 77 -7.85 -17.55 -10.44
CA ALA A 77 -6.74 -16.63 -10.57
C ALA A 77 -6.89 -15.42 -9.63
N MET A 78 -8.09 -14.88 -9.48
CA MET A 78 -8.39 -13.78 -8.56
C MET A 78 -8.20 -14.22 -7.09
N PHE A 79 -8.67 -15.41 -6.73
CA PHE A 79 -8.43 -15.96 -5.38
C PHE A 79 -6.96 -16.20 -5.13
N LEU A 80 -6.23 -16.76 -6.11
CA LEU A 80 -4.79 -16.96 -6.00
C LEU A 80 -4.05 -15.64 -5.77
N ALA A 81 -4.37 -14.60 -6.54
CA ALA A 81 -3.81 -13.26 -6.40
C ALA A 81 -4.05 -12.69 -4.99
N TYR A 82 -5.26 -12.83 -4.48
CA TYR A 82 -5.63 -12.40 -3.13
C TYR A 82 -4.85 -13.14 -2.05
N PHE A 83 -4.79 -14.48 -2.11
CA PHE A 83 -4.10 -15.28 -1.11
C PHE A 83 -2.58 -15.06 -1.12
N ILE A 84 -1.97 -14.93 -2.29
CA ILE A 84 -0.54 -14.58 -2.38
C ILE A 84 -0.30 -13.23 -1.69
N GLY A 85 -1.09 -12.20 -1.99
CA GLY A 85 -0.99 -10.89 -1.34
C GLY A 85 -1.15 -10.99 0.18
N MET A 86 -2.11 -11.78 0.67
CA MET A 86 -2.36 -11.99 2.09
C MET A 86 -1.20 -12.72 2.78
N ILE A 87 -0.63 -13.75 2.17
CA ILE A 87 0.53 -14.48 2.71
C ILE A 87 1.73 -13.54 2.87
N PHE A 88 2.04 -12.76 1.82
CA PHE A 88 3.12 -11.79 1.90
C PHE A 88 2.85 -10.68 2.92
N ARG A 89 1.60 -10.23 3.06
CA ARG A 89 1.19 -9.27 4.07
C ARG A 89 1.50 -9.76 5.48
N VAL A 90 1.09 -10.97 5.79
CA VAL A 90 1.32 -11.59 7.11
C VAL A 90 2.82 -11.82 7.34
N ALA A 91 3.55 -12.27 6.34
CA ALA A 91 4.97 -12.57 6.46
C ALA A 91 5.85 -11.32 6.62
N GLN A 92 5.60 -10.28 5.82
CA GLN A 92 6.47 -9.08 5.75
C GLN A 92 5.95 -7.89 6.56
N GLY A 93 4.65 -7.84 6.85
CA GLY A 93 4.03 -6.73 7.57
C GLY A 93 3.78 -5.46 6.74
N SER A 94 4.26 -5.37 5.51
CA SER A 94 4.09 -4.21 4.63
C SER A 94 3.06 -4.47 3.55
N GLY A 95 1.95 -3.72 3.54
CA GLY A 95 0.92 -3.83 2.51
C GLY A 95 1.42 -3.45 1.11
N THR A 96 2.23 -2.42 1.02
CA THR A 96 2.81 -1.97 -0.25
C THR A 96 3.71 -3.04 -0.85
N VAL A 97 4.65 -3.58 -0.05
CA VAL A 97 5.58 -4.63 -0.52
C VAL A 97 4.82 -5.91 -0.85
N ALA A 98 3.86 -6.31 -0.02
CA ALA A 98 3.04 -7.49 -0.27
C ALA A 98 2.22 -7.38 -1.57
N GLY A 99 1.58 -6.23 -1.80
CA GLY A 99 0.84 -5.95 -3.03
C GLY A 99 1.73 -5.97 -4.27
N MET A 100 2.88 -5.30 -4.22
CA MET A 100 3.82 -5.25 -5.36
C MET A 100 4.42 -6.62 -5.66
N THR A 101 4.80 -7.38 -4.64
CA THR A 101 5.35 -8.72 -4.80
C THR A 101 4.32 -9.67 -5.41
N SER A 102 3.09 -9.66 -4.89
CA SER A 102 2.02 -10.49 -5.44
C SER A 102 1.66 -10.11 -6.89
N MET A 103 1.63 -8.83 -7.22
CA MET A 103 1.46 -8.37 -8.61
C MET A 103 2.60 -8.85 -9.52
N GLY A 104 3.85 -8.81 -9.06
CA GLY A 104 4.99 -9.31 -9.82
C GLY A 104 4.89 -10.80 -10.13
N ILE A 105 4.44 -11.61 -9.17
CA ILE A 105 4.19 -13.03 -9.36
C ILE A 105 3.04 -13.24 -10.35
N MET A 106 1.92 -12.57 -10.13
CA MET A 106 0.73 -12.71 -10.98
C MET A 106 0.91 -12.16 -12.40
N ALA A 107 1.83 -11.22 -12.61
CA ALA A 107 2.14 -10.67 -13.93
C ALA A 107 2.63 -11.74 -14.92
N THR A 108 3.20 -12.84 -14.44
CA THR A 108 3.67 -13.94 -15.30
C THR A 108 2.52 -14.74 -15.92
N ILE A 109 1.36 -14.79 -15.26
CA ILE A 109 0.20 -15.56 -15.68
C ILE A 109 -0.98 -14.68 -16.13
N ALA A 110 -0.97 -13.41 -15.75
CA ALA A 110 -2.05 -12.47 -16.07
C ALA A 110 -2.44 -12.43 -17.56
N PRO A 111 -1.50 -12.50 -18.54
CA PRO A 111 -1.86 -12.50 -19.96
C PRO A 111 -2.69 -13.71 -20.41
N ALA A 112 -2.63 -14.81 -19.67
CA ALA A 112 -3.38 -16.04 -19.99
C ALA A 112 -4.79 -16.05 -19.37
N ILE A 113 -5.08 -15.09 -18.47
CA ILE A 113 -6.36 -15.00 -17.76
C ILE A 113 -7.30 -14.12 -18.57
N GLY A 114 -8.51 -14.59 -18.82
CA GLY A 114 -9.51 -13.91 -19.65
C GLY A 114 -10.16 -12.68 -18.99
N CYS A 115 -9.39 -11.83 -18.29
CA CYS A 115 -9.87 -10.57 -17.72
C CYS A 115 -8.81 -9.47 -17.78
N HIS A 116 -9.25 -8.21 -17.62
CA HIS A 116 -8.32 -7.10 -17.64
C HIS A 116 -7.32 -7.19 -16.47
N PRO A 117 -5.99 -7.02 -16.69
CA PRO A 117 -4.95 -7.14 -15.67
C PRO A 117 -5.16 -6.27 -14.44
N VAL A 118 -5.90 -5.17 -14.55
CA VAL A 118 -6.25 -4.28 -13.43
C VAL A 118 -7.03 -5.03 -12.35
N TRP A 119 -7.91 -5.97 -12.71
CA TRP A 119 -8.68 -6.73 -11.73
C TRP A 119 -7.80 -7.67 -10.91
N ILE A 120 -6.83 -8.29 -11.57
CA ILE A 120 -5.82 -9.12 -10.89
C ILE A 120 -4.94 -8.27 -9.96
N ALA A 121 -4.52 -7.10 -10.42
CA ALA A 121 -3.77 -6.16 -9.60
C ALA A 121 -4.56 -5.70 -8.37
N LEU A 122 -5.87 -5.43 -8.52
CA LEU A 122 -6.75 -5.10 -7.40
C LEU A 122 -6.90 -6.26 -6.42
N ALA A 123 -6.97 -7.49 -6.91
CA ALA A 123 -6.99 -8.68 -6.04
C ALA A 123 -5.69 -8.83 -5.25
N CYS A 124 -4.53 -8.62 -5.88
CA CYS A 124 -3.23 -8.60 -5.21
C CYS A 124 -3.15 -7.52 -4.12
N LEU A 125 -3.58 -6.30 -4.46
CA LEU A 125 -3.59 -5.17 -3.53
C LEU A 125 -4.55 -5.39 -2.37
N SER A 126 -5.72 -5.96 -2.64
CA SER A 126 -6.68 -6.28 -1.58
C SER A 126 -6.10 -7.31 -0.61
N GLY A 127 -5.46 -8.37 -1.11
CA GLY A 127 -4.72 -9.33 -0.29
C GLY A 127 -3.60 -8.68 0.51
N GLY A 128 -2.80 -7.80 -0.13
CA GLY A 128 -1.75 -7.02 0.52
C GLY A 128 -2.26 -6.05 1.60
N ASN A 129 -3.51 -5.64 1.54
CA ASN A 129 -4.14 -4.78 2.55
C ASN A 129 -4.91 -5.59 3.64
N SER A 130 -4.83 -6.91 3.65
CA SER A 130 -5.66 -7.76 4.50
C SER A 130 -5.31 -7.67 6.00
N ILE A 131 -4.48 -8.55 6.50
CA ILE A 131 -4.22 -8.71 7.93
C ILE A 131 -2.99 -7.88 8.34
N GLY A 132 -3.21 -6.59 8.66
CA GLY A 132 -2.17 -5.77 9.30
C GLY A 132 -2.12 -6.05 10.79
N HIS A 133 -0.98 -6.52 11.31
CA HIS A 133 -0.82 -6.84 12.73
C HIS A 133 0.49 -6.26 13.29
N VAL A 134 1.00 -6.82 14.39
CA VAL A 134 2.14 -6.27 15.13
C VAL A 134 3.46 -6.14 14.36
N ASN A 135 3.60 -6.79 13.20
CA ASN A 135 4.75 -6.59 12.32
C ASN A 135 4.56 -5.45 11.31
N ASP A 136 3.38 -4.82 11.28
CA ASP A 136 3.04 -3.70 10.42
C ASP A 136 3.30 -2.36 11.12
N SER A 137 4.12 -1.50 10.51
CA SER A 137 4.34 -0.14 11.02
C SER A 137 3.05 0.69 11.09
N GLY A 138 2.13 0.50 10.14
CA GLY A 138 0.82 1.16 10.13
C GLY A 138 -0.04 0.77 11.34
N PHE A 139 0.05 -0.49 11.79
CA PHE A 139 -0.60 -0.95 13.00
C PHE A 139 -0.14 -0.14 14.22
N TRP A 140 1.17 0.06 14.39
CA TRP A 140 1.71 0.82 15.51
C TRP A 140 1.40 2.30 15.44
N VAL A 141 1.43 2.88 14.24
CA VAL A 141 1.01 4.28 14.05
C VAL A 141 -0.45 4.45 14.44
N ALA A 142 -1.34 3.63 13.91
CA ALA A 142 -2.77 3.72 14.18
C ALA A 142 -3.10 3.49 15.66
N THR A 143 -2.52 2.46 16.29
CA THR A 143 -2.79 2.13 17.70
C THR A 143 -2.24 3.20 18.64
N ASN A 144 -1.02 3.69 18.41
CA ASN A 144 -0.40 4.72 19.26
C ASN A 144 -1.13 6.06 19.15
N MET A 145 -1.47 6.50 17.93
CA MET A 145 -2.20 7.76 17.73
C MET A 145 -3.62 7.73 18.31
N SER A 146 -4.25 6.56 18.32
CA SER A 146 -5.59 6.37 18.89
C SER A 146 -5.60 6.02 20.38
N GLY A 147 -4.43 5.93 21.02
CA GLY A 147 -4.32 5.55 22.44
C GLY A 147 -4.83 4.13 22.74
N LEU A 148 -4.81 3.24 21.75
CA LEU A 148 -5.29 1.86 21.89
C LEU A 148 -4.20 0.97 22.48
N THR A 149 -4.63 -0.04 23.23
CA THR A 149 -3.75 -1.16 23.58
C THR A 149 -3.49 -2.05 22.37
N VAL A 150 -2.48 -2.92 22.42
CA VAL A 150 -2.20 -3.89 21.34
C VAL A 150 -3.44 -4.74 21.03
N THR A 151 -4.12 -5.23 22.07
CA THR A 151 -5.37 -5.99 21.91
C THR A 151 -6.48 -5.15 21.27
N GLY A 152 -6.58 -3.87 21.64
CA GLY A 152 -7.49 -2.92 21.00
C GLY A 152 -7.18 -2.75 19.52
N GLY A 153 -5.91 -2.55 19.18
CA GLY A 153 -5.44 -2.44 17.80
C GLY A 153 -5.74 -3.69 16.96
N LEU A 154 -5.51 -4.88 17.50
CA LEU A 154 -5.86 -6.13 16.81
C LEU A 154 -7.36 -6.27 16.55
N LYS A 155 -8.20 -5.81 17.48
CA LYS A 155 -9.67 -5.86 17.33
C LYS A 155 -10.22 -4.77 16.39
N THR A 156 -9.54 -3.66 16.24
CA THR A 156 -10.02 -2.53 15.42
C THR A 156 -9.28 -2.45 14.09
N TYR A 157 -7.99 -2.16 14.13
CA TYR A 157 -7.17 -1.96 12.93
C TYR A 157 -7.06 -3.24 12.09
N THR A 158 -6.68 -4.38 12.71
CA THR A 158 -6.51 -5.64 11.98
C THR A 158 -7.83 -6.16 11.43
N LEU A 159 -8.89 -6.15 12.24
CA LEU A 159 -10.21 -6.59 11.78
C LEU A 159 -10.78 -5.64 10.72
N GLY A 160 -10.63 -4.33 10.91
CA GLY A 160 -11.07 -3.32 9.96
C GLY A 160 -10.36 -3.44 8.61
N SER A 161 -9.03 -3.62 8.62
CA SER A 161 -8.25 -3.83 7.39
C SER A 161 -8.65 -5.13 6.68
N PHE A 162 -8.92 -6.20 7.43
CA PHE A 162 -9.39 -7.46 6.86
C PHE A 162 -10.76 -7.33 6.21
N ILE A 163 -11.74 -6.71 6.88
CA ILE A 163 -13.06 -6.47 6.31
C ILE A 163 -12.96 -5.61 5.05
N SER A 164 -12.20 -4.51 5.11
CA SER A 164 -11.96 -3.65 3.96
C SER A 164 -11.35 -4.42 2.78
N SER A 165 -10.36 -5.26 3.06
CA SER A 165 -9.71 -6.12 2.09
C SER A 165 -10.69 -7.06 1.38
N VAL A 166 -11.56 -7.74 2.16
CA VAL A 166 -12.59 -8.62 1.59
C VAL A 166 -13.58 -7.84 0.72
N CYS A 167 -14.03 -6.66 1.17
CA CYS A 167 -14.91 -5.82 0.38
C CYS A 167 -14.27 -5.39 -0.95
N ILE A 168 -13.01 -4.95 -0.94
CA ILE A 168 -12.28 -4.57 -2.15
C ILE A 168 -12.13 -5.79 -3.08
N PHE A 169 -11.80 -6.96 -2.53
CA PHE A 169 -11.67 -8.19 -3.31
C PHE A 169 -12.99 -8.59 -3.98
N VAL A 170 -14.11 -8.54 -3.26
CA VAL A 170 -15.43 -8.87 -3.80
C VAL A 170 -15.80 -7.90 -4.93
N LEU A 171 -15.57 -6.60 -4.75
CA LEU A 171 -15.83 -5.60 -5.79
C LEU A 171 -14.93 -5.82 -7.01
N ALA A 172 -13.64 -6.14 -6.81
CA ALA A 172 -12.73 -6.46 -7.91
C ALA A 172 -13.15 -7.73 -8.65
N LEU A 173 -13.63 -8.76 -7.94
CA LEU A 173 -14.13 -10.00 -8.52
C LEU A 173 -15.38 -9.75 -9.36
N ILE A 174 -16.34 -8.98 -8.83
CA ILE A 174 -17.53 -8.59 -9.57
C ILE A 174 -17.14 -7.80 -10.84
N GLY A 175 -16.21 -6.84 -10.70
CA GLY A 175 -15.71 -6.07 -11.82
C GLY A 175 -15.07 -6.96 -12.90
N ALA A 176 -14.27 -7.93 -12.51
CA ALA A 176 -13.63 -8.87 -13.43
C ALA A 176 -14.63 -9.75 -14.20
N LEU A 177 -15.77 -10.05 -13.60
CA LEU A 177 -16.82 -10.87 -14.22
C LEU A 177 -17.78 -10.05 -15.10
N VAL A 178 -18.01 -8.78 -14.75
CA VAL A 178 -18.98 -7.91 -15.44
C VAL A 178 -18.33 -7.12 -16.56
N ILE A 179 -17.06 -6.74 -16.39
CA ILE A 179 -16.30 -5.93 -17.35
C ILE A 179 -15.11 -6.79 -17.82
N PRO A 180 -15.32 -7.76 -18.70
CA PRO A 180 -14.21 -8.43 -19.35
C PRO A 180 -13.44 -7.43 -20.24
N LEU A 181 -12.29 -7.83 -20.76
CA LEU A 181 -11.48 -7.03 -21.70
C LEU A 181 -12.30 -6.46 -22.86
#